data_1a852c727609a74a23bd38f8981ec3bb
#
_entry.id   1a852c727609a74a23bd38f8981ec3bb
#
_cell.length_a   1.000
_cell.length_b   1.000
_cell.length_c   1.000
_cell.angle_alpha   90.00
_cell.angle_beta   90.00
_cell.angle_gamma   90.00
#
_symmetry.space_group_name_H-M   'P 1'
#
loop_
_entity.id
_entity.type
_entity.pdbx_description
1 polymer ?
#
loop_
_entity_poly.entity_id
_entity_poly.type
_entity_poly.pdbx_seq_one_letter_code
_entity_poly.pdbx_strand_id
1 'polypeptide(L)'
;MEENFYTAAAALNGAGVLDVKAMETIYRLELSGEQFYNMLADRIGNEEAAELLRRNGREELAHARRIAKALSIRLGREWEPSAEV
;
A
#
# COMPACT_ATOMS: atom_id res chain seq x y z
N MET A 1 15.60 1.20 8.83
CA MET A 1 14.72 2.09 9.08
C MET A 1 13.61 1.54 9.68
N GLU A 2 13.06 2.07 10.38
CA GLU A 2 12.15 1.57 11.00
C GLU A 2 10.88 2.11 10.75
N GLU A 3 10.72 3.01 9.91
CA GLU A 3 9.48 3.43 9.56
C GLU A 3 8.78 2.35 8.89
N ASN A 4 7.68 1.94 9.36
CA ASN A 4 6.84 0.95 8.73
C ASN A 4 5.48 1.58 8.55
N PHE A 5 4.55 0.84 7.98
CA PHE A 5 3.24 1.37 7.66
C PHE A 5 2.54 1.91 8.92
N TYR A 6 2.62 1.18 10.01
CA TYR A 6 1.91 1.60 11.21
C TYR A 6 2.52 2.86 11.80
N THR A 7 3.85 2.98 11.77
CA THR A 7 4.52 4.16 12.28
C THR A 7 4.16 5.38 11.44
N ALA A 8 4.16 5.22 10.12
CA ALA A 8 3.83 6.30 9.23
C ALA A 8 2.39 6.75 9.42
N ALA A 9 1.48 5.79 9.57
CA ALA A 9 0.08 6.11 9.76
C ALA A 9 -0.15 6.83 11.08
N ALA A 10 0.55 6.41 12.12
CA ALA A 10 0.42 7.05 13.41
C ALA A 10 0.91 8.49 13.37
N ALA A 11 2.01 8.73 12.67
CA ALA A 11 2.54 10.08 12.54
C ALA A 11 1.56 10.99 11.79
N LEU A 12 0.95 10.47 10.71
CA LEU A 12 -0.01 11.26 9.96
C LEU A 12 -1.24 11.55 10.79
N ASN A 13 -1.70 10.56 11.54
CA ASN A 13 -2.85 10.73 12.38
C ASN A 13 -2.58 11.75 13.47
N GLY A 14 -1.38 11.75 14.02
CA GLY A 14 -1.00 12.69 15.04
C GLY A 14 -0.95 14.12 14.54
N ALA A 15 -0.77 14.29 13.24
CA ALA A 15 -0.78 15.61 12.66
C ALA A 15 -2.18 16.17 12.51
N GLY A 16 -3.19 15.31 12.67
CA GLY A 16 -4.57 15.78 12.63
C GLY A 16 -5.16 15.96 11.25
N VAL A 17 -4.37 15.82 10.21
CA VAL A 17 -4.85 15.99 8.86
C VAL A 17 -4.19 14.98 7.97
N LEU A 18 -5.00 14.23 7.23
CA LEU A 18 -4.49 13.29 6.26
C LEU A 18 -4.75 13.90 4.91
N ASP A 19 -3.78 14.57 4.35
CA ASP A 19 -3.98 15.26 3.08
C ASP A 19 -3.76 14.31 1.90
N VAL A 20 -4.01 14.82 0.72
CA VAL A 20 -3.94 14.00 -0.49
C VAL A 20 -2.55 13.43 -0.70
N LYS A 21 -1.52 14.23 -0.46
CA LYS A 21 -0.18 13.75 -0.68
C LYS A 21 0.18 12.63 0.28
N ALA A 22 -0.26 12.74 1.52
CA ALA A 22 -0.02 11.68 2.50
C ALA A 22 -0.73 10.40 2.08
N MET A 23 -1.95 10.51 1.58
CA MET A 23 -2.67 9.34 1.13
C MET A 23 -2.01 8.70 -0.08
N GLU A 24 -1.45 9.50 -0.98
CA GLU A 24 -0.72 8.97 -2.11
C GLU A 24 0.51 8.21 -1.66
N THR A 25 1.19 8.71 -0.64
CA THR A 25 2.34 8.02 -0.09
C THR A 25 1.95 6.65 0.46
N ILE A 26 0.86 6.60 1.19
CA ILE A 26 0.39 5.33 1.75
C ILE A 26 -0.01 4.37 0.62
N TYR A 27 -0.64 4.87 -0.42
CA TYR A 27 -0.99 4.05 -1.56
C TYR A 27 0.26 3.37 -2.14
N ARG A 28 1.34 4.14 -2.29
CA ARG A 28 2.57 3.58 -2.84
C ARG A 28 3.24 2.58 -1.91
N LEU A 29 3.14 2.81 -0.61
CA LEU A 29 3.68 1.86 0.34
C LEU A 29 2.95 0.52 0.24
N GLU A 30 1.63 0.55 0.08
CA GLU A 30 0.87 -0.69 -0.03
C GLU A 30 1.22 -1.43 -1.32
N LEU A 31 1.39 -0.69 -2.42
CA LEU A 31 1.79 -1.33 -3.66
C LEU A 31 3.18 -1.95 -3.56
N SER A 32 4.09 -1.27 -2.88
CA SER A 32 5.42 -1.82 -2.67
C SER A 32 5.35 -3.10 -1.87
N GLY A 33 4.45 -3.16 -0.89
CA GLY A 33 4.26 -4.36 -0.10
C GLY A 33 3.79 -5.52 -0.94
N GLU A 34 2.87 -5.26 -1.87
CA GLU A 34 2.37 -6.30 -2.75
C GLU A 34 3.50 -6.87 -3.61
N GLN A 35 4.33 -5.98 -4.17
CA GLN A 35 5.43 -6.40 -5.00
C GLN A 35 6.47 -7.19 -4.19
N PHE A 36 6.71 -6.76 -2.96
CA PHE A 36 7.66 -7.44 -2.11
C PHE A 36 7.22 -8.85 -1.77
N TYR A 37 5.95 -9.03 -1.40
CA TYR A 37 5.45 -10.34 -1.07
C TYR A 37 5.46 -11.26 -2.28
N ASN A 38 5.16 -10.75 -3.47
CA ASN A 38 5.19 -11.57 -4.66
C ASN A 38 6.62 -11.99 -5.01
N MET A 39 7.59 -11.11 -4.79
CA MET A 39 8.96 -11.46 -5.03
C MET A 39 9.42 -12.54 -4.06
N LEU A 40 9.04 -12.43 -2.79
CA LEU A 40 9.39 -13.44 -1.82
C LEU A 40 8.75 -14.79 -2.19
N ALA A 41 7.50 -14.75 -2.64
CA ALA A 41 6.82 -15.97 -3.03
C ALA A 41 7.55 -16.68 -4.16
N ASP A 42 8.05 -15.89 -5.12
CA ASP A 42 8.76 -16.47 -6.24
C ASP A 42 10.06 -17.13 -5.83
N ARG A 43 10.63 -16.72 -4.72
CA ARG A 43 11.96 -17.18 -4.34
C ARG A 43 12.02 -18.13 -3.18
N ILE A 44 10.88 -18.34 -2.48
CA ILE A 44 10.96 -19.11 -1.27
C ILE A 44 11.15 -20.60 -1.48
N GLY A 45 10.85 -21.10 -2.64
CA GLY A 45 11.15 -22.50 -2.93
C GLY A 45 10.22 -23.51 -2.31
N ASN A 46 9.04 -23.08 -1.85
CA ASN A 46 8.06 -23.96 -1.25
C ASN A 46 6.69 -23.44 -1.63
N GLU A 47 5.90 -24.27 -2.29
CA GLU A 47 4.66 -23.79 -2.87
C GLU A 47 3.63 -23.39 -1.82
N GLU A 48 3.58 -24.11 -0.73
CA GLU A 48 2.62 -23.78 0.30
C GLU A 48 2.97 -22.42 0.95
N ALA A 49 4.25 -22.21 1.21
CA ALA A 49 4.70 -20.94 1.77
C ALA A 49 4.51 -19.82 0.76
N ALA A 50 4.74 -20.10 -0.52
CA ALA A 50 4.58 -19.09 -1.56
C ALA A 50 3.13 -18.63 -1.62
N GLU A 51 2.18 -19.55 -1.46
CA GLU A 51 0.78 -19.15 -1.53
C GLU A 51 0.39 -18.27 -0.35
N LEU A 52 0.94 -18.52 0.82
CA LEU A 52 0.69 -17.65 1.96
C LEU A 52 1.22 -16.24 1.70
N LEU A 53 2.41 -16.16 1.09
CA LEU A 53 2.98 -14.85 0.78
C LEU A 53 2.18 -14.13 -0.30
N ARG A 54 1.70 -14.86 -1.29
CA ARG A 54 0.88 -14.24 -2.31
C ARG A 54 -0.45 -13.74 -1.77
N ARG A 55 -0.98 -14.43 -0.77
CA ARG A 55 -2.20 -13.95 -0.12
C ARG A 55 -1.95 -12.61 0.57
N ASN A 56 -0.82 -12.49 1.26
CA ASN A 56 -0.47 -11.22 1.86
C ASN A 56 -0.32 -10.13 0.79
N GLY A 57 0.27 -10.47 -0.34
CA GLY A 57 0.40 -9.51 -1.43
C GLY A 57 -0.94 -9.04 -1.93
N ARG A 58 -1.91 -9.96 -2.07
CA ARG A 58 -3.24 -9.58 -2.52
C ARG A 58 -3.93 -8.67 -1.51
N GLU A 59 -3.68 -8.87 -0.22
CA GLU A 59 -4.26 -7.99 0.78
C GLU A 59 -3.66 -6.60 0.72
N GLU A 60 -2.35 -6.50 0.46
CA GLU A 60 -1.74 -5.20 0.29
C GLU A 60 -2.33 -4.47 -0.91
N LEU A 61 -2.57 -5.20 -2.00
CA LEU A 61 -3.15 -4.60 -3.18
C LEU A 61 -4.58 -4.12 -2.90
N ALA A 62 -5.33 -4.90 -2.13
CA ALA A 62 -6.69 -4.49 -1.76
C ALA A 62 -6.66 -3.21 -0.93
N HIS A 63 -5.68 -3.08 -0.04
CA HIS A 63 -5.54 -1.86 0.73
C HIS A 63 -5.24 -0.68 -0.17
N ALA A 64 -4.35 -0.86 -1.14
CA ALA A 64 -4.02 0.22 -2.06
C ALA A 64 -5.25 0.66 -2.83
N ARG A 65 -6.07 -0.29 -3.26
CA ARG A 65 -7.28 0.05 -4.01
C ARG A 65 -8.27 0.84 -3.17
N ARG A 66 -8.36 0.51 -1.88
CA ARG A 66 -9.24 1.25 -1.00
C ARG A 66 -8.75 2.67 -0.78
N ILE A 67 -7.44 2.85 -0.71
CA ILE A 67 -6.89 4.18 -0.57
C ILE A 67 -7.15 4.99 -1.84
N ALA A 68 -7.00 4.37 -3.01
CA ALA A 68 -7.29 5.05 -4.26
C ALA A 68 -8.75 5.47 -4.33
N LYS A 69 -9.65 4.61 -3.84
CA LYS A 69 -11.06 4.95 -3.82
C LYS A 69 -11.33 6.11 -2.88
N ALA A 70 -10.70 6.10 -1.71
CA ALA A 70 -10.86 7.18 -0.76
C ALA A 70 -10.34 8.50 -1.33
N LEU A 71 -9.22 8.43 -2.07
CA LEU A 71 -8.70 9.63 -2.72
C LEU A 71 -9.66 10.16 -3.75
N SER A 72 -10.27 9.29 -4.52
CA SER A 72 -11.23 9.71 -5.53
C SER A 72 -12.42 10.40 -4.88
N ILE A 73 -12.91 9.85 -3.78
CA ILE A 73 -14.03 10.45 -3.07
C ILE A 73 -13.63 11.82 -2.52
N ARG A 74 -12.45 11.91 -1.93
CA ARG A 74 -12.02 13.16 -1.34
C ARG A 74 -11.84 14.26 -2.38
N LEU A 75 -11.33 13.89 -3.57
CA LEU A 75 -11.08 14.86 -4.60
C LEU A 75 -12.31 15.17 -5.44
N GLY A 76 -13.35 14.36 -5.34
CA GLY A 76 -14.53 14.55 -6.16
C GLY A 76 -14.31 14.19 -7.61
N ARG A 77 -13.28 13.40 -7.91
CA ARG A 77 -13.02 12.95 -9.26
C ARG A 77 -12.18 11.68 -9.17
N GLU A 78 -12.11 10.94 -10.24
CA GLU A 78 -11.32 9.74 -10.24
C GLU A 78 -9.85 10.06 -10.09
N TRP A 79 -9.20 9.42 -9.15
CA TRP A 79 -7.77 9.62 -8.91
C TRP A 79 -6.99 8.45 -9.47
N GLU A 80 -5.87 8.75 -10.12
CA GLU A 80 -4.98 7.73 -10.57
C GLU A 80 -3.56 8.09 -10.16
N PRO A 81 -2.72 7.09 -9.89
CA PRO A 81 -1.36 7.38 -9.48
C PRO A 81 -0.58 8.05 -10.59
N SER A 82 0.34 8.90 -10.17
CA SER A 82 1.22 9.55 -11.10
C SER A 82 2.08 8.53 -11.80
N ALA A 83 2.35 8.74 -13.07
CA ALA A 83 3.17 7.81 -13.80
C ALA A 83 4.64 7.98 -13.52
N GLU A 84 5.04 9.01 -12.76
CA GLU A 84 6.37 9.18 -12.56
C GLU A 84 6.95 8.31 -11.60
N VAL A 85 8.14 8.08 -11.60
CA VAL A 85 8.77 7.16 -10.69
C VAL A 85 9.88 7.79 -9.94
#